data_ad4db5a299bb43e34e7720e91400c211
#
_entry.id   ad4db5a299bb43e34e7720e91400c211
#
_cell.length_a   1.000
_cell.length_b   1.000
_cell.length_c   1.000
_cell.angle_alpha   90.00
_cell.angle_beta   90.00
_cell.angle_gamma   90.00
#
_symmetry.space_group_name_H-M   'P 1'
#
loop_
_entity.id
_entity.type
_entity.pdbx_description
1 polymer ?
#
loop_
_entity_poly.entity_id
_entity_poly.type
_entity_poly.pdbx_seq_one_letter_code
_entity_poly.pdbx_strand_id
1 'polypeptide(L)'
;MLEQLENPKASHLVYVDESGMDERDNYGYGYSPVGERFYDLKSGRRQGRINMIAGYRDSQLIAPFTVEGACNRTVFETWLETCLVPVLRPGDWVILDNATFHHGGRIAQLIEAVGCQLIYLPPYSPDLNRIEKCWAWLKSRIRKLLPNSDNLRYAIEAVLNHAAS
;
A
#
# COMPACT_ATOMS: atom_id res chain seq x y z
N MET A 1 11.11 6.73 28.57
CA MET A 1 10.17 5.89 27.84
C MET A 1 9.00 6.66 27.23
N LEU A 2 8.30 7.45 28.06
CA LEU A 2 7.23 8.31 27.51
C LEU A 2 7.77 9.32 26.50
N GLU A 3 8.96 9.84 26.73
CA GLU A 3 9.56 10.79 25.81
C GLU A 3 9.78 10.18 24.42
N GLN A 4 10.17 8.91 24.37
CA GLN A 4 10.36 8.23 23.09
C GLN A 4 9.02 8.01 22.36
N LEU A 5 7.94 7.80 23.12
CA LEU A 5 6.62 7.64 22.55
C LEU A 5 6.05 8.96 22.04
N GLU A 6 6.38 10.05 22.74
CA GLU A 6 5.85 11.36 22.38
C GLU A 6 6.56 12.03 21.22
N ASN A 7 7.86 11.74 21.06
CA ASN A 7 8.68 12.40 20.04
C ASN A 7 9.52 11.40 19.25
N PRO A 8 8.89 10.56 18.42
CA PRO A 8 9.68 9.66 17.59
C PRO A 8 10.43 10.46 16.52
N LYS A 9 11.63 10.00 16.22
CA LYS A 9 12.38 10.59 15.11
C LYS A 9 11.67 10.26 13.79
N ALA A 10 11.77 11.15 12.81
CA ALA A 10 11.16 10.93 11.52
C ALA A 10 11.60 9.60 10.88
N SER A 11 12.85 9.21 11.11
CA SER A 11 13.37 7.95 10.58
C SER A 11 12.74 6.71 11.20
N HIS A 12 11.96 6.86 12.27
CA HIS A 12 11.26 5.77 12.92
C HIS A 12 9.77 5.73 12.56
N LEU A 13 9.29 6.65 11.74
CA LEU A 13 7.88 6.66 11.34
C LEU A 13 7.71 5.82 10.08
N VAL A 14 6.94 4.76 10.19
CA VAL A 14 6.65 3.85 9.08
C VAL A 14 5.17 3.97 8.75
N TYR A 15 4.86 4.66 7.66
CA TYR A 15 3.49 4.80 7.19
C TYR A 15 3.17 3.60 6.31
N VAL A 16 2.01 2.99 6.54
CA VAL A 16 1.60 1.78 5.82
C VAL A 16 0.24 2.02 5.18
N ASP A 17 0.07 1.56 3.98
CA ASP A 17 -1.21 1.69 3.29
C ASP A 17 -1.29 0.72 2.12
N GLU A 18 -2.50 0.61 1.57
CA GLU A 18 -2.80 -0.17 0.38
C GLU A 18 -3.37 0.75 -0.68
N SER A 19 -3.08 0.45 -1.93
CA SER A 19 -3.60 1.22 -3.05
C SER A 19 -3.78 0.29 -4.24
N GLY A 20 -4.87 0.46 -4.97
CA GLY A 20 -5.18 -0.43 -6.07
C GLY A 20 -5.19 0.26 -7.42
N MET A 21 -4.96 -0.53 -8.47
CA MET A 21 -5.07 -0.09 -9.85
C MET A 21 -5.75 -1.14 -10.68
N ASP A 22 -6.49 -0.69 -11.68
CA ASP A 22 -7.08 -1.55 -12.71
C ASP A 22 -6.39 -1.30 -14.03
N GLU A 23 -6.46 -2.27 -14.94
CA GLU A 23 -5.95 -2.03 -16.28
C GLU A 23 -6.67 -0.87 -16.97
N ARG A 24 -7.91 -0.58 -16.57
CA ARG A 24 -8.67 0.54 -17.10
C ARG A 24 -8.07 1.90 -16.72
N ASP A 25 -7.25 1.93 -15.68
CA ASP A 25 -6.56 3.16 -15.30
C ASP A 25 -5.58 3.63 -16.37
N ASN A 26 -5.27 2.76 -17.33
CA ASN A 26 -4.44 3.12 -18.46
C ASN A 26 -5.17 4.06 -19.42
N TYR A 27 -6.49 4.05 -19.43
CA TYR A 27 -7.28 4.91 -20.31
C TYR A 27 -7.38 6.29 -19.68
N GLY A 28 -7.13 7.31 -20.48
CA GLY A 28 -7.23 8.68 -20.01
C GLY A 28 -8.65 9.08 -19.68
N TYR A 29 -8.80 10.32 -19.28
CA TYR A 29 -10.08 10.86 -18.85
C TYR A 29 -11.15 10.70 -19.90
N GLY A 30 -12.24 10.03 -19.53
CA GLY A 30 -13.39 9.87 -20.38
C GLY A 30 -13.11 9.14 -21.67
N TYR A 31 -11.94 8.60 -21.82
CA TYR A 31 -11.57 7.95 -23.05
C TYR A 31 -12.03 6.51 -23.14
N SER A 32 -12.25 5.87 -22.05
CA SER A 32 -12.73 4.51 -22.03
C SER A 32 -14.09 4.42 -22.75
N PRO A 33 -14.23 3.59 -23.78
CA PRO A 33 -15.53 3.44 -24.43
C PRO A 33 -16.58 3.01 -23.42
N VAL A 34 -17.74 3.65 -23.51
CA VAL A 34 -18.83 3.36 -22.59
C VAL A 34 -19.21 1.89 -22.62
N GLY A 35 -19.20 1.29 -23.82
CA GLY A 35 -19.52 -0.12 -23.96
C GLY A 35 -18.57 -1.03 -23.20
N GLU A 36 -17.31 -0.76 -23.26
CA GLU A 36 -16.32 -1.57 -22.55
C GLU A 36 -16.48 -1.45 -21.03
N ARG A 37 -16.68 -0.24 -20.56
CA ARG A 37 -16.89 -0.01 -19.14
C ARG A 37 -18.12 -0.76 -18.65
N PHE A 38 -19.21 -0.66 -19.39
CA PHE A 38 -20.45 -1.32 -19.04
C PHE A 38 -20.26 -2.84 -19.03
N TYR A 39 -19.53 -3.35 -19.99
CA TYR A 39 -19.27 -4.77 -20.11
C TYR A 39 -18.51 -5.29 -18.90
N ASP A 40 -17.47 -4.58 -18.50
CA ASP A 40 -16.68 -4.98 -17.34
C ASP A 40 -17.50 -5.00 -16.06
N LEU A 41 -18.36 -4.00 -15.89
CA LEU A 41 -19.24 -3.96 -14.74
C LEU A 41 -20.23 -5.11 -14.74
N LYS A 42 -20.72 -5.44 -15.93
CA LYS A 42 -21.68 -6.52 -16.09
C LYS A 42 -21.06 -7.87 -15.76
N SER A 43 -19.83 -8.08 -16.11
CA SER A 43 -19.16 -9.33 -15.82
C SER A 43 -18.95 -9.54 -14.33
N GLY A 44 -19.04 -8.47 -13.54
CA GLY A 44 -18.83 -8.52 -12.11
C GLY A 44 -17.42 -8.87 -11.72
N ARG A 45 -16.51 -8.87 -12.66
CA ARG A 45 -15.12 -9.20 -12.40
C ARG A 45 -14.23 -7.99 -12.48
N ARG A 46 -13.38 -7.86 -11.49
CA ARG A 46 -12.34 -6.84 -11.49
C ARG A 46 -11.05 -7.45 -12.01
N GLN A 47 -11.14 -8.03 -13.19
CA GLN A 47 -9.96 -8.59 -13.82
C GLN A 47 -8.97 -7.48 -14.09
N GLY A 48 -7.71 -7.77 -13.81
CA GLY A 48 -6.67 -6.79 -13.97
C GLY A 48 -6.51 -5.84 -12.80
N ARG A 49 -7.35 -5.98 -11.76
CA ARG A 49 -7.16 -5.16 -10.57
C ARG A 49 -6.06 -5.75 -9.70
N ILE A 50 -5.07 -4.92 -9.43
CA ILE A 50 -3.95 -5.29 -8.57
C ILE A 50 -3.91 -4.31 -7.40
N ASN A 51 -3.84 -4.84 -6.19
CA ASN A 51 -3.65 -4.03 -5.00
C ASN A 51 -2.18 -4.06 -4.61
N MET A 52 -1.69 -2.91 -4.16
CA MET A 52 -0.32 -2.75 -3.69
C MET A 52 -0.35 -2.48 -2.20
N ILE A 53 0.56 -3.11 -1.47
CA ILE A 53 0.75 -2.85 -0.05
C ILE A 53 2.20 -2.47 0.14
N ALA A 54 2.47 -1.44 0.91
CA ALA A 54 3.84 -1.05 1.18
C ALA A 54 3.94 -0.20 2.44
N GLY A 55 5.15 -0.08 2.95
CA GLY A 55 5.48 0.89 3.98
C GLY A 55 6.29 2.03 3.37
N TYR A 56 6.31 3.14 4.09
CA TYR A 56 7.05 4.33 3.68
C TYR A 56 7.76 4.89 4.89
N ARG A 57 9.07 4.88 4.85
CA ARG A 57 9.90 5.33 5.96
C ARG A 57 11.06 6.14 5.40
N ASP A 58 11.26 7.32 5.98
CA ASP A 58 12.41 8.17 5.65
C ASP A 58 12.51 8.44 4.15
N SER A 59 11.37 8.80 3.55
CA SER A 59 11.24 9.10 2.13
C SER A 59 11.55 7.93 1.21
N GLN A 60 11.46 6.71 1.70
CA GLN A 60 11.74 5.51 0.94
C GLN A 60 10.63 4.48 1.09
N LEU A 61 10.27 3.88 -0.05
CA LEU A 61 9.30 2.79 -0.06
C LEU A 61 9.97 1.52 0.47
N ILE A 62 9.30 0.85 1.39
CA ILE A 62 9.81 -0.41 1.96
C ILE A 62 8.75 -1.49 1.87
N ALA A 63 9.20 -2.73 1.75
CA ALA A 63 8.35 -3.92 1.74
C ALA A 63 7.20 -3.87 0.73
N PRO A 64 7.43 -3.46 -0.52
CA PRO A 64 6.35 -3.42 -1.50
C PRO A 64 5.85 -4.82 -1.84
N PHE A 65 4.54 -4.95 -2.03
CA PHE A 65 3.92 -6.24 -2.30
C PHE A 65 2.68 -6.03 -3.16
N THR A 66 2.43 -6.96 -4.06
CA THR A 66 1.26 -6.91 -4.94
C THR A 66 0.34 -8.08 -4.66
N VAL A 67 -0.96 -7.83 -4.74
CA VAL A 67 -2.00 -8.83 -4.53
C VAL A 67 -3.04 -8.68 -5.62
N GLU A 68 -3.37 -9.77 -6.29
CA GLU A 68 -4.52 -9.79 -7.19
C GLU A 68 -5.78 -9.94 -6.35
N GLY A 69 -6.75 -9.07 -6.59
CA GLY A 69 -8.00 -9.09 -5.84
C GLY A 69 -7.93 -8.24 -4.57
N ALA A 70 -8.86 -8.51 -3.66
CA ALA A 70 -9.04 -7.68 -2.48
C ALA A 70 -7.94 -7.91 -1.44
N CYS A 71 -7.58 -6.83 -0.78
CA CYS A 71 -6.72 -6.90 0.40
C CYS A 71 -7.62 -7.02 1.63
N ASN A 72 -7.55 -8.15 2.33
CA ASN A 72 -8.29 -8.37 3.55
C ASN A 72 -7.31 -8.53 4.72
N ARG A 73 -7.85 -8.79 5.92
CA ARG A 73 -7.00 -8.92 7.11
C ARG A 73 -5.98 -10.05 6.96
N THR A 74 -6.37 -11.19 6.41
CA THR A 74 -5.46 -12.31 6.24
C THR A 74 -4.29 -11.95 5.33
N VAL A 75 -4.58 -11.30 4.21
CA VAL A 75 -3.54 -10.83 3.29
C VAL A 75 -2.65 -9.81 3.98
N PHE A 76 -3.25 -8.87 4.69
CA PHE A 76 -2.50 -7.83 5.38
C PHE A 76 -1.58 -8.41 6.46
N GLU A 77 -2.09 -9.36 7.25
CA GLU A 77 -1.27 -10.01 8.28
C GLU A 77 -0.12 -10.80 7.67
N THR A 78 -0.37 -11.49 6.56
CA THR A 78 0.68 -12.24 5.87
C THR A 78 1.77 -11.31 5.36
N TRP A 79 1.38 -10.21 4.74
CA TRP A 79 2.32 -9.19 4.30
C TRP A 79 3.11 -8.62 5.47
N LEU A 80 2.42 -8.29 6.54
CA LEU A 80 3.04 -7.73 7.73
C LEU A 80 4.11 -8.67 8.28
N GLU A 81 3.76 -9.93 8.43
CA GLU A 81 4.66 -10.94 9.00
C GLU A 81 5.83 -11.26 8.09
N THR A 82 5.58 -11.39 6.79
CA THR A 82 6.61 -11.87 5.87
C THR A 82 7.41 -10.77 5.21
N CYS A 83 6.85 -9.58 5.06
CA CYS A 83 7.48 -8.50 4.31
C CYS A 83 7.89 -7.32 5.18
N LEU A 84 7.01 -6.81 6.03
CA LEU A 84 7.30 -5.61 6.79
C LEU A 84 8.12 -5.89 8.05
N VAL A 85 7.68 -6.85 8.88
CA VAL A 85 8.35 -7.15 10.14
C VAL A 85 9.86 -7.38 9.97
N PRO A 86 10.31 -8.13 8.95
CA PRO A 86 11.75 -8.31 8.76
C PRO A 86 12.55 -7.05 8.52
N VAL A 87 11.91 -5.98 8.06
CA VAL A 87 12.62 -4.71 7.79
C VAL A 87 12.33 -3.63 8.82
N LEU A 88 11.49 -3.92 9.82
CA LEU A 88 11.25 -3.01 10.91
C LEU A 88 12.46 -2.99 11.86
N ARG A 89 12.66 -1.83 12.48
CA ARG A 89 13.72 -1.65 13.46
C ARG A 89 13.08 -1.41 14.83
N PRO A 90 13.69 -1.93 15.90
CA PRO A 90 13.15 -1.65 17.24
C PRO A 90 12.98 -0.15 17.46
N GLY A 91 11.84 0.23 17.98
CA GLY A 91 11.51 1.64 18.19
C GLY A 91 10.73 2.28 17.06
N ASP A 92 10.53 1.58 15.93
CA ASP A 92 9.72 2.12 14.84
C ASP A 92 8.25 2.24 15.24
N TRP A 93 7.60 3.26 14.71
CA TRP A 93 6.17 3.47 14.87
C TRP A 93 5.49 3.13 13.55
N VAL A 94 4.66 2.10 13.56
CA VAL A 94 3.91 1.67 12.38
C VAL A 94 2.57 2.39 12.40
N ILE A 95 2.34 3.21 11.40
CA ILE A 95 1.19 4.11 11.32
C ILE A 95 0.23 3.58 10.26
N LEU A 96 -0.96 3.19 10.69
CA LEU A 96 -2.00 2.65 9.82
C LEU A 96 -3.20 3.59 9.77
N ASP A 97 -3.92 3.57 8.66
CA ASP A 97 -5.20 4.26 8.64
C ASP A 97 -6.22 3.47 9.48
N ASN A 98 -7.42 4.00 9.61
CA ASN A 98 -8.44 3.43 10.48
C ASN A 98 -9.36 2.44 9.73
N ALA A 99 -8.84 1.75 8.72
CA ALA A 99 -9.63 0.75 8.00
C ALA A 99 -9.97 -0.43 8.91
N THR A 100 -11.15 -1.00 8.70
CA THR A 100 -11.64 -2.07 9.56
C THR A 100 -10.70 -3.26 9.65
N PHE A 101 -10.13 -3.67 8.52
CA PHE A 101 -9.28 -4.85 8.52
C PHE A 101 -7.89 -4.61 9.13
N HIS A 102 -7.56 -3.35 9.45
CA HIS A 102 -6.34 -3.03 10.18
C HIS A 102 -6.47 -3.24 11.69
N HIS A 103 -7.68 -3.52 12.18
CA HIS A 103 -7.94 -3.74 13.59
C HIS A 103 -8.10 -5.22 13.90
N GLY A 104 -7.73 -5.61 15.10
CA GLY A 104 -7.89 -6.98 15.57
C GLY A 104 -6.88 -7.95 14.97
N GLY A 105 -7.16 -9.24 15.07
CA GLY A 105 -6.26 -10.27 14.59
C GLY A 105 -4.91 -10.22 15.28
N ARG A 106 -3.85 -10.49 14.52
CA ARG A 106 -2.49 -10.55 15.04
C ARG A 106 -1.68 -9.30 14.78
N ILE A 107 -2.31 -8.24 14.25
CA ILE A 107 -1.57 -7.06 13.78
C ILE A 107 -0.74 -6.43 14.89
N ALA A 108 -1.38 -6.12 16.02
CA ALA A 108 -0.67 -5.51 17.15
C ALA A 108 0.43 -6.43 17.68
N GLN A 109 0.14 -7.72 17.79
CA GLN A 109 1.11 -8.69 18.30
C GLN A 109 2.35 -8.76 17.43
N LEU A 110 2.17 -8.80 16.12
CA LEU A 110 3.28 -8.89 15.18
C LEU A 110 4.20 -7.67 15.27
N ILE A 111 3.59 -6.49 15.41
CA ILE A 111 4.35 -5.25 15.47
C ILE A 111 5.06 -5.11 16.82
N GLU A 112 4.35 -5.39 17.89
CA GLU A 112 4.91 -5.23 19.24
C GLU A 112 5.97 -6.27 19.55
N ALA A 113 5.87 -7.46 18.95
CA ALA A 113 6.83 -8.53 19.17
C ALA A 113 8.24 -8.16 18.70
N VAL A 114 8.38 -7.22 17.79
CA VAL A 114 9.69 -6.76 17.30
C VAL A 114 10.10 -5.41 17.90
N GLY A 115 9.43 -5.00 18.98
CA GLY A 115 9.79 -3.77 19.68
C GLY A 115 9.28 -2.50 19.03
N CYS A 116 8.21 -2.58 18.25
CA CYS A 116 7.64 -1.44 17.55
C CYS A 116 6.28 -1.05 18.12
N GLN A 117 5.83 0.16 17.79
CA GLN A 117 4.55 0.70 18.25
C GLN A 117 3.56 0.72 17.10
N LEU A 118 2.30 0.44 17.39
CA LEU A 118 1.21 0.52 16.42
C LEU A 118 0.38 1.77 16.70
N ILE A 119 0.22 2.62 15.69
CA ILE A 119 -0.53 3.86 15.80
C ILE A 119 -1.58 3.89 14.70
N TYR A 120 -2.83 4.21 15.03
CA TYR A 120 -3.88 4.40 14.05
C TYR A 120 -4.10 5.89 13.82
N LEU A 121 -4.21 6.27 12.54
CA LEU A 121 -4.57 7.63 12.17
C LEU A 121 -6.04 7.88 12.49
N PRO A 122 -6.42 9.15 12.76
CA PRO A 122 -7.83 9.47 12.95
C PRO A 122 -8.65 9.12 11.71
N PRO A 123 -9.94 8.81 11.86
CA PRO A 123 -10.81 8.58 10.70
C PRO A 123 -10.82 9.75 9.73
N TYR A 124 -10.91 9.46 8.45
CA TYR A 124 -11.02 10.48 7.39
C TYR A 124 -9.85 11.45 7.36
N SER A 125 -8.64 10.96 7.61
CA SER A 125 -7.45 11.81 7.62
C SER A 125 -6.36 11.26 6.69
N PRO A 126 -6.67 11.06 5.39
CA PRO A 126 -5.67 10.51 4.47
C PRO A 126 -4.47 11.43 4.27
N ASP A 127 -4.66 12.73 4.45
CA ASP A 127 -3.59 13.72 4.31
C ASP A 127 -2.50 13.55 5.38
N LEU A 128 -2.80 12.88 6.48
CA LEU A 128 -1.82 12.59 7.52
C LEU A 128 -0.95 11.39 7.18
N ASN A 129 -1.33 10.60 6.18
CA ASN A 129 -0.55 9.44 5.77
C ASN A 129 0.40 9.84 4.66
N ARG A 130 1.67 9.93 4.98
CA ARG A 130 2.68 10.45 4.04
C ARG A 130 2.91 9.56 2.83
N ILE A 131 2.48 8.31 2.86
CA ILE A 131 2.63 7.41 1.73
C ILE A 131 1.71 7.82 0.56
N GLU A 132 0.69 8.62 0.80
CA GLU A 132 -0.27 9.00 -0.24
C GLU A 132 0.39 9.68 -1.44
N LYS A 133 1.32 10.59 -1.19
CA LYS A 133 2.05 11.25 -2.28
C LYS A 133 2.94 10.26 -3.03
N CYS A 134 3.50 9.30 -2.32
CA CYS A 134 4.28 8.25 -2.94
C CYS A 134 3.41 7.39 -3.86
N TRP A 135 2.19 7.05 -3.44
CA TRP A 135 1.26 6.31 -4.28
C TRP A 135 0.94 7.07 -5.56
N ALA A 136 0.68 8.36 -5.46
CA ALA A 136 0.36 9.19 -6.63
C ALA A 136 1.51 9.16 -7.64
N TRP A 137 2.74 9.30 -7.15
CA TRP A 137 3.92 9.26 -8.00
C TRP A 137 4.10 7.89 -8.64
N LEU A 138 3.96 6.82 -7.85
CA LEU A 138 4.09 5.46 -8.35
C LEU A 138 3.06 5.15 -9.42
N LYS A 139 1.80 5.51 -9.19
CA LYS A 139 0.74 5.26 -10.17
C LYS A 139 0.98 6.00 -11.48
N SER A 140 1.49 7.22 -11.40
CA SER A 140 1.85 7.96 -12.60
C SER A 140 2.92 7.23 -13.41
N ARG A 141 3.93 6.70 -12.74
CA ARG A 141 4.99 5.95 -13.41
C ARG A 141 4.48 4.63 -14.00
N ILE A 142 3.61 3.96 -13.26
CA ILE A 142 3.02 2.70 -13.73
C ILE A 142 2.21 2.94 -15.00
N ARG A 143 1.40 4.01 -15.02
CA ARG A 143 0.60 4.34 -16.20
C ARG A 143 1.46 4.61 -17.43
N LYS A 144 2.61 5.26 -17.22
CA LYS A 144 3.53 5.53 -18.33
C LYS A 144 4.18 4.26 -18.86
N LEU A 145 4.45 3.32 -17.99
CA LEU A 145 5.09 2.07 -18.38
C LEU A 145 4.11 1.05 -18.96
N LEU A 146 2.85 1.12 -18.58
CA LEU A 146 1.86 0.12 -18.92
C LEU A 146 1.71 -0.15 -20.42
N PRO A 147 1.67 0.86 -21.30
CA PRO A 147 1.55 0.58 -22.73
C PRO A 147 2.67 -0.27 -23.33
N ASN A 148 3.82 -0.29 -22.68
CA ASN A 148 4.99 -1.04 -23.13
C ASN A 148 5.24 -2.29 -22.30
N SER A 149 4.26 -2.67 -21.47
CA SER A 149 4.37 -3.82 -20.61
C SER A 149 3.38 -4.90 -21.01
N ASP A 150 3.69 -6.14 -20.65
CA ASP A 150 2.81 -7.27 -20.99
C ASP A 150 1.46 -7.18 -20.29
N ASN A 151 1.45 -6.72 -19.05
CA ASN A 151 0.22 -6.57 -18.29
C ASN A 151 0.44 -5.59 -17.15
N LEU A 152 -0.66 -5.25 -16.47
CA LEU A 152 -0.61 -4.30 -15.36
C LEU A 152 0.29 -4.79 -14.22
N ARG A 153 0.21 -6.05 -13.87
CA ARG A 153 1.02 -6.58 -12.77
C ARG A 153 2.50 -6.41 -13.05
N TYR A 154 2.91 -6.70 -14.27
CA TYR A 154 4.32 -6.56 -14.66
C TYR A 154 4.78 -5.11 -14.52
N ALA A 155 3.95 -4.17 -14.98
CA ALA A 155 4.27 -2.75 -14.89
C ALA A 155 4.39 -2.32 -13.43
N ILE A 156 3.47 -2.75 -12.59
CA ILE A 156 3.48 -2.42 -11.16
C ILE A 156 4.75 -2.96 -10.50
N GLU A 157 5.05 -4.23 -10.72
CA GLU A 157 6.21 -4.86 -10.08
C GLU A 157 7.51 -4.20 -10.51
N ALA A 158 7.63 -3.83 -11.78
CA ALA A 158 8.82 -3.15 -12.28
C ALA A 158 9.02 -1.80 -11.58
N VAL A 159 7.95 -1.02 -11.44
CA VAL A 159 8.04 0.30 -10.78
C VAL A 159 8.31 0.15 -9.29
N LEU A 160 7.62 -0.79 -8.61
CA LEU A 160 7.81 -0.98 -7.19
C LEU A 160 9.23 -1.46 -6.86
N ASN A 161 9.75 -2.40 -7.64
CA ASN A 161 11.10 -2.89 -7.41
C ASN A 161 12.13 -1.79 -7.59
N HIS A 162 11.94 -0.94 -8.59
CA HIS A 162 12.85 0.18 -8.81
C HIS A 162 12.76 1.19 -7.67
N ALA A 163 11.56 1.48 -7.21
CA ALA A 163 11.35 2.47 -6.15
C ALA A 163 11.89 2.01 -4.80
N ALA A 164 11.91 0.70 -4.55
CA ALA A 164 12.38 0.14 -3.29
C ALA A 164 13.87 -0.14 -3.27
N SER A 165 14.56 0.05 -4.38
CA SER A 165 16.00 -0.25 -4.48
C SER A 165 16.88 0.77 -3.79
#